data_edd8f48ef69d9c77b3cdec7dfb24339b
#
_entry.id   edd8f48ef69d9c77b3cdec7dfb24339b
#
_cell.length_a   1.000
_cell.length_b   1.000
_cell.length_c   1.000
_cell.angle_alpha   90.00
_cell.angle_beta   90.00
_cell.angle_gamma   90.00
#
_symmetry.space_group_name_H-M   'P 1'
#
loop_
_entity.id
_entity.type
_entity.pdbx_description
1 polymer ?
#
loop_
_entity_poly.entity_id
_entity_poly.type
_entity_poly.pdbx_seq_one_letter_code
_entity_poly.pdbx_strand_id
1 'polypeptide(L)'
;MVDETKKCLSDAMRNKEKHFLLIQKANIQARKQAMIDKSKTIIHVASGAAGGVGLSPIPFSDALATAPIQAGMIYKMNDAFGVDLEKSVATSLITGLLGVTAIAQVGRTLVNGFLKFIPGVGSVVGAAISGATAAVIIEGIGFAYLKVLEKCFNDETGEVKLPAVDVITSLFKENYLNLDTIKKLKD
;
A
#
# COMPACT_ATOMS: atom_id res chain seq x y z
N MET A 1 -47.04 36.43 -11.01
CA MET A 1 -47.46 35.07 -10.64
C MET A 1 -46.75 33.98 -11.45
N VAL A 2 -46.89 33.90 -12.79
CA VAL A 2 -46.23 32.84 -13.60
C VAL A 2 -44.68 32.88 -13.56
N ASP A 3 -44.11 34.05 -13.43
CA ASP A 3 -42.66 34.24 -13.40
C ASP A 3 -42.02 33.86 -12.05
N GLU A 4 -42.72 34.13 -10.97
CA GLU A 4 -42.34 33.73 -9.60
C GLU A 4 -42.39 32.22 -9.41
N THR A 5 -43.40 31.55 -9.98
CA THR A 5 -43.51 30.09 -9.94
C THR A 5 -42.40 29.41 -10.75
N LYS A 6 -42.02 29.95 -11.90
CA LYS A 6 -40.87 29.47 -12.69
C LYS A 6 -39.55 29.64 -11.94
N LYS A 7 -39.34 30.75 -11.28
CA LYS A 7 -38.13 31.02 -10.49
C LYS A 7 -38.06 30.06 -9.28
N CYS A 8 -39.14 29.88 -8.55
CA CYS A 8 -39.21 28.95 -7.43
C CYS A 8 -38.95 27.51 -7.84
N LEU A 9 -39.48 27.06 -8.99
CA LEU A 9 -39.21 25.72 -9.54
C LEU A 9 -37.74 25.54 -9.94
N SER A 10 -37.17 26.55 -10.59
CA SER A 10 -35.74 26.56 -10.98
C SER A 10 -34.84 26.47 -9.76
N ASP A 11 -35.11 27.23 -8.69
CA ASP A 11 -34.35 27.21 -7.45
C ASP A 11 -34.49 25.87 -6.70
N ALA A 12 -35.69 25.29 -6.69
CA ALA A 12 -35.93 23.97 -6.11
C ALA A 12 -35.19 22.86 -6.87
N MET A 13 -35.16 22.90 -8.20
CA MET A 13 -34.38 21.94 -9.02
C MET A 13 -32.88 22.06 -8.77
N ARG A 14 -32.35 23.30 -8.70
CA ARG A 14 -30.92 23.54 -8.40
C ARG A 14 -30.54 23.05 -7.00
N ASN A 15 -31.41 23.24 -6.01
CA ASN A 15 -31.16 22.73 -4.66
C ASN A 15 -31.19 21.21 -4.60
N LYS A 16 -32.08 20.57 -5.33
CA LYS A 16 -32.14 19.10 -5.45
C LYS A 16 -30.88 18.53 -6.09
N GLU A 17 -30.39 19.13 -7.17
CA GLU A 17 -29.17 18.78 -7.83
C GLU A 17 -27.93 18.91 -6.92
N LYS A 18 -27.81 20.03 -6.22
CA LYS A 18 -26.74 20.24 -5.22
C LYS A 18 -26.78 19.17 -4.12
N HIS A 19 -27.94 18.85 -3.62
CA HIS A 19 -28.12 17.83 -2.58
C HIS A 19 -27.72 16.44 -3.09
N PHE A 20 -28.09 16.09 -4.31
CA PHE A 20 -27.69 14.84 -4.97
C PHE A 20 -26.16 14.72 -5.12
N LEU A 21 -25.50 15.79 -5.60
CA LEU A 21 -24.05 15.83 -5.74
C LEU A 21 -23.32 15.68 -4.39
N LEU A 22 -23.85 16.27 -3.33
CA LEU A 22 -23.29 16.11 -1.97
C LEU A 22 -23.39 14.67 -1.49
N ILE A 23 -24.52 13.99 -1.72
CA ILE A 23 -24.69 12.57 -1.38
C ILE A 23 -23.75 11.69 -2.18
N GLN A 24 -23.60 11.92 -3.48
CA GLN A 24 -22.64 11.18 -4.31
C GLN A 24 -21.21 11.33 -3.79
N LYS A 25 -20.79 12.56 -3.50
CA LYS A 25 -19.46 12.84 -2.96
C LYS A 25 -19.23 12.14 -1.62
N ALA A 26 -20.20 12.17 -0.71
CA ALA A 26 -20.13 11.47 0.57
C ALA A 26 -19.97 9.94 0.38
N ASN A 27 -20.73 9.35 -0.55
CA ASN A 27 -20.63 7.92 -0.87
C ASN A 27 -19.26 7.54 -1.45
N ILE A 28 -18.68 8.37 -2.33
CA ILE A 28 -17.34 8.15 -2.89
C ILE A 28 -16.29 8.19 -1.78
N GLN A 29 -16.36 9.15 -0.85
CA GLN A 29 -15.43 9.24 0.27
C GLN A 29 -15.57 8.06 1.25
N ALA A 30 -16.79 7.63 1.56
CA ALA A 30 -17.02 6.45 2.38
C ALA A 30 -16.45 5.18 1.72
N ARG A 31 -16.61 5.02 0.40
CA ARG A 31 -16.02 3.92 -0.36
C ARG A 31 -14.49 3.97 -0.34
N LYS A 32 -13.89 5.15 -0.57
CA LYS A 32 -12.43 5.34 -0.47
C LYS A 32 -11.90 4.91 0.89
N GLN A 33 -12.56 5.34 1.97
CA GLN A 33 -12.15 4.96 3.32
C GLN A 33 -12.22 3.44 3.55
N ALA A 34 -13.30 2.79 3.10
CA ALA A 34 -13.45 1.34 3.19
C ALA A 34 -12.34 0.58 2.42
N MET A 35 -11.93 1.08 1.24
CA MET A 35 -10.82 0.52 0.48
C MET A 35 -9.48 0.68 1.21
N ILE A 36 -9.24 1.84 1.83
CA ILE A 36 -8.06 2.11 2.65
C ILE A 36 -8.02 1.17 3.85
N ASP A 37 -9.12 1.01 4.58
CA ASP A 37 -9.16 0.18 5.78
C ASP A 37 -9.02 -1.32 5.45
N LYS A 38 -9.62 -1.77 4.35
CA LYS A 38 -9.39 -3.13 3.81
C LYS A 38 -7.91 -3.34 3.47
N SER A 39 -7.27 -2.35 2.85
CA SER A 39 -5.85 -2.43 2.50
C SER A 39 -4.94 -2.42 3.72
N LYS A 40 -5.24 -1.65 4.76
CA LYS A 40 -4.51 -1.72 6.04
C LYS A 40 -4.59 -3.11 6.66
N THR A 41 -5.76 -3.73 6.65
CA THR A 41 -5.94 -5.11 7.12
C THR A 41 -5.08 -6.08 6.32
N ILE A 42 -5.05 -5.96 4.98
CA ILE A 42 -4.20 -6.78 4.11
C ILE A 42 -2.71 -6.60 4.45
N ILE A 43 -2.27 -5.36 4.69
CA ILE A 43 -0.90 -5.03 5.07
C ILE A 43 -0.52 -5.70 6.39
N HIS A 44 -1.34 -5.57 7.43
CA HIS A 44 -1.07 -6.17 8.75
C HIS A 44 -1.05 -7.71 8.70
N VAL A 45 -1.95 -8.34 7.94
CA VAL A 45 -1.93 -9.79 7.73
C VAL A 45 -0.65 -10.24 7.01
N ALA A 46 -0.25 -9.52 5.98
CA ALA A 46 0.98 -9.82 5.23
C ALA A 46 2.23 -9.62 6.10
N SER A 47 2.27 -8.57 6.91
CA SER A 47 3.40 -8.30 7.82
C SER A 47 3.51 -9.37 8.90
N GLY A 48 2.39 -9.81 9.48
CA GLY A 48 2.35 -10.93 10.43
C GLY A 48 2.85 -12.24 9.82
N ALA A 49 2.45 -12.55 8.58
CA ALA A 49 2.93 -13.72 7.85
C ALA A 49 4.45 -13.64 7.58
N ALA A 50 4.95 -12.46 7.18
CA ALA A 50 6.37 -12.24 6.95
C ALA A 50 7.20 -12.35 8.24
N GLY A 51 6.67 -11.88 9.37
CA GLY A 51 7.27 -12.06 10.70
C GLY A 51 7.46 -13.54 11.05
N GLY A 52 6.45 -14.37 10.76
CA GLY A 52 6.52 -15.81 10.97
C GLY A 52 7.56 -16.52 10.08
N VAL A 53 7.66 -16.13 8.82
CA VAL A 53 8.66 -16.69 7.89
C VAL A 53 10.09 -16.27 8.26
N GLY A 54 10.29 -15.03 8.75
CA GLY A 54 11.59 -14.53 9.17
C GLY A 54 12.17 -15.21 10.42
N LEU A 55 11.40 -16.09 11.09
CA LEU A 55 11.90 -16.94 12.18
C LEU A 55 12.72 -18.14 11.69
N SER A 56 12.78 -18.38 10.38
CA SER A 56 13.61 -19.44 9.80
C SER A 56 15.11 -19.16 10.01
N PRO A 57 15.91 -20.12 10.50
CA PRO A 57 17.32 -19.91 10.81
C PRO A 57 18.24 -19.85 9.56
N ILE A 58 17.70 -19.87 8.36
CA ILE A 58 18.48 -19.90 7.13
C ILE A 58 18.86 -18.46 6.74
N PRO A 59 20.15 -18.06 6.81
CA PRO A 59 20.57 -16.73 6.41
C PRO A 59 20.32 -16.54 4.90
N PHE A 60 19.86 -15.34 4.51
CA PHE A 60 19.52 -14.92 3.13
C PHE A 60 18.25 -15.53 2.50
N SER A 61 17.55 -16.46 3.17
CA SER A 61 16.25 -16.98 2.67
C SER A 61 15.12 -15.96 2.79
N ASP A 62 15.27 -14.97 3.67
CA ASP A 62 14.19 -14.01 4.04
C ASP A 62 13.68 -13.22 2.83
N ALA A 63 14.58 -12.78 1.93
CA ALA A 63 14.20 -11.98 0.76
C ALA A 63 13.41 -12.82 -0.27
N LEU A 64 13.80 -14.06 -0.51
CA LEU A 64 13.11 -14.99 -1.42
C LEU A 64 11.78 -15.48 -0.82
N ALA A 65 11.74 -15.73 0.49
CA ALA A 65 10.56 -16.21 1.18
C ALA A 65 9.48 -15.11 1.35
N THR A 66 9.89 -13.85 1.43
CA THR A 66 8.94 -12.72 1.55
C THR A 66 8.42 -12.21 0.22
N ALA A 67 9.06 -12.49 -0.90
CA ALA A 67 8.62 -12.04 -2.23
C ALA A 67 7.19 -12.50 -2.60
N PRO A 68 6.77 -13.76 -2.37
CA PRO A 68 5.39 -14.18 -2.61
C PRO A 68 4.38 -13.45 -1.71
N ILE A 69 4.76 -13.15 -0.47
CA ILE A 69 3.90 -12.41 0.48
C ILE A 69 3.71 -10.98 -0.02
N GLN A 70 4.79 -10.33 -0.47
CA GLN A 70 4.75 -8.97 -1.06
C GLN A 70 3.87 -8.94 -2.32
N ALA A 71 4.08 -9.89 -3.22
CA ALA A 71 3.29 -10.01 -4.45
C ALA A 71 1.80 -10.21 -4.15
N GLY A 72 1.48 -11.13 -3.25
CA GLY A 72 0.12 -11.41 -2.82
C GLY A 72 -0.55 -10.22 -2.13
N MET A 73 0.19 -9.47 -1.32
CA MET A 73 -0.27 -8.23 -0.68
C MET A 73 -0.64 -7.18 -1.73
N ILE A 74 0.27 -6.88 -2.66
CA ILE A 74 0.05 -5.89 -3.73
C ILE A 74 -1.16 -6.27 -4.58
N TYR A 75 -1.27 -7.54 -4.96
CA TYR A 75 -2.40 -8.04 -5.74
C TYR A 75 -3.74 -7.83 -5.01
N LYS A 76 -3.82 -8.23 -3.73
CA LYS A 76 -5.03 -8.05 -2.92
C LYS A 76 -5.37 -6.58 -2.68
N MET A 77 -4.39 -5.70 -2.61
CA MET A 77 -4.61 -4.25 -2.47
C MET A 77 -5.19 -3.66 -3.76
N ASN A 78 -4.72 -4.10 -4.94
CA ASN A 78 -5.32 -3.72 -6.22
C ASN A 78 -6.78 -4.17 -6.28
N ASP A 79 -7.08 -5.41 -5.94
CA ASP A 79 -8.45 -5.94 -5.84
C ASP A 79 -9.32 -5.11 -4.88
N ALA A 80 -8.78 -4.75 -3.71
CA ALA A 80 -9.48 -3.92 -2.73
C ALA A 80 -9.85 -2.54 -3.26
N PHE A 81 -9.04 -1.96 -4.15
CA PHE A 81 -9.28 -0.70 -4.84
C PHE A 81 -10.07 -0.84 -6.15
N GLY A 82 -10.49 -2.06 -6.50
CA GLY A 82 -11.22 -2.34 -7.74
C GLY A 82 -10.37 -2.11 -8.99
N VAL A 83 -9.05 -2.27 -8.87
CA VAL A 83 -8.12 -2.16 -10.00
C VAL A 83 -7.99 -3.52 -10.66
N ASP A 84 -8.58 -3.66 -11.83
CA ASP A 84 -8.43 -4.85 -12.67
C ASP A 84 -7.22 -4.66 -13.59
N LEU A 85 -6.15 -5.42 -13.31
CA LEU A 85 -4.93 -5.38 -14.10
C LEU A 85 -4.83 -6.63 -14.97
N GLU A 86 -4.55 -6.43 -16.24
CA GLU A 86 -4.13 -7.52 -17.11
C GLU A 86 -2.91 -8.23 -16.49
N LYS A 87 -2.85 -9.55 -16.58
CA LYS A 87 -1.83 -10.39 -15.92
C LYS A 87 -0.41 -9.95 -16.24
N SER A 88 -0.14 -9.52 -17.47
CA SER A 88 1.17 -9.01 -17.92
C SER A 88 1.55 -7.72 -17.18
N VAL A 89 0.60 -6.78 -17.05
CA VAL A 89 0.79 -5.50 -16.35
C VAL A 89 0.94 -5.73 -14.85
N ALA A 90 0.13 -6.60 -14.26
CA ALA A 90 0.25 -6.97 -12.86
C ALA A 90 1.63 -7.57 -12.53
N THR A 91 2.14 -8.47 -13.40
CA THR A 91 3.46 -9.06 -13.24
C THR A 91 4.56 -8.00 -13.34
N SER A 92 4.49 -7.11 -14.33
CA SER A 92 5.47 -6.04 -14.51
C SER A 92 5.48 -5.06 -13.32
N LEU A 93 4.30 -4.69 -12.84
CA LEU A 93 4.15 -3.84 -11.66
C LEU A 93 4.78 -4.48 -10.42
N ILE A 94 4.39 -5.71 -10.10
CA ILE A 94 4.94 -6.44 -8.94
C ILE A 94 6.45 -6.55 -9.05
N THR A 95 6.98 -6.93 -10.22
CA THR A 95 8.44 -7.05 -10.44
C THR A 95 9.14 -5.71 -10.26
N GLY A 96 8.58 -4.61 -10.76
CA GLY A 96 9.12 -3.27 -10.57
C GLY A 96 9.19 -2.86 -9.09
N LEU A 97 8.10 -3.07 -8.35
CA LEU A 97 8.04 -2.77 -6.92
C LEU A 97 9.00 -3.64 -6.09
N LEU A 98 9.09 -4.95 -6.40
CA LEU A 98 10.05 -5.86 -5.77
C LEU A 98 11.49 -5.44 -6.06
N GLY A 99 11.78 -4.97 -7.27
CA GLY A 99 13.10 -4.45 -7.64
C GLY A 99 13.52 -3.26 -6.77
N VAL A 100 12.62 -2.29 -6.57
CA VAL A 100 12.87 -1.13 -5.69
C VAL A 100 13.14 -1.58 -4.24
N THR A 101 12.34 -2.51 -3.74
CA THR A 101 12.50 -3.00 -2.36
C THR A 101 13.76 -3.82 -2.17
N ALA A 102 14.16 -4.64 -3.16
CA ALA A 102 15.40 -5.40 -3.12
C ALA A 102 16.63 -4.48 -3.03
N ILE A 103 16.68 -3.42 -3.83
CA ILE A 103 17.77 -2.43 -3.79
C ILE A 103 17.86 -1.76 -2.42
N ALA A 104 16.71 -1.36 -1.85
CA ALA A 104 16.66 -0.73 -0.52
C ALA A 104 17.07 -1.71 0.60
N GLN A 105 16.75 -3.01 0.45
CA GLN A 105 17.12 -4.05 1.42
C GLN A 105 18.60 -4.40 1.40
N VAL A 106 19.26 -4.39 0.24
CA VAL A 106 20.71 -4.63 0.15
C VAL A 106 21.48 -3.66 1.05
N GLY A 107 21.15 -2.38 1.03
CA GLY A 107 21.76 -1.38 1.91
C GLY A 107 21.55 -1.68 3.40
N ARG A 108 20.40 -2.20 3.79
CA ARG A 108 20.07 -2.56 5.19
C ARG A 108 20.70 -3.90 5.60
N THR A 109 20.78 -4.86 4.70
CA THR A 109 21.38 -6.18 4.97
C THR A 109 22.88 -6.08 5.27
N LEU A 110 23.59 -5.14 4.64
CA LEU A 110 24.98 -4.84 4.96
C LEU A 110 25.13 -4.39 6.41
N VAL A 111 24.24 -3.55 6.92
CA VAL A 111 24.27 -3.09 8.32
C VAL A 111 23.88 -4.22 9.28
N ASN A 112 22.84 -4.99 8.99
CA ASN A 112 22.38 -6.09 9.84
C ASN A 112 23.28 -7.34 9.74
N GLY A 113 23.96 -7.56 8.63
CA GLY A 113 24.93 -8.63 8.43
C GLY A 113 26.09 -8.54 9.42
N PHE A 114 26.57 -7.34 9.69
CA PHE A 114 27.62 -7.11 10.70
C PHE A 114 27.18 -7.49 12.12
N LEU A 115 25.92 -7.31 12.48
CA LEU A 115 25.39 -7.67 13.80
C LEU A 115 25.26 -9.19 14.01
N LYS A 116 25.09 -9.97 12.93
CA LYS A 116 25.03 -11.44 12.97
C LYS A 116 26.41 -12.11 13.18
N PHE A 117 27.49 -11.39 12.95
CA PHE A 117 28.87 -11.88 13.17
C PHE A 117 29.39 -11.65 14.59
N ILE A 118 28.61 -11.07 15.51
CA ILE A 118 29.01 -10.92 16.90
C ILE A 118 28.82 -12.27 17.61
N PRO A 119 29.93 -12.95 18.03
CA PRO A 119 29.83 -14.22 18.74
C PRO A 119 29.11 -14.04 20.08
N GLY A 120 28.03 -14.81 20.32
CA GLY A 120 27.27 -14.79 21.59
C GLY A 120 25.85 -14.24 21.49
N VAL A 121 25.46 -13.58 20.39
CA VAL A 121 24.06 -13.23 20.11
C VAL A 121 23.44 -14.37 19.30
N GLY A 122 23.30 -15.52 19.96
CA GLY A 122 22.95 -16.77 19.32
C GLY A 122 21.62 -16.78 18.60
N SER A 123 21.45 -17.75 17.73
CA SER A 123 20.43 -18.02 16.73
C SER A 123 18.98 -17.64 17.06
N VAL A 124 18.54 -17.72 18.31
CA VAL A 124 17.14 -17.43 18.72
C VAL A 124 16.85 -15.92 18.74
N VAL A 125 17.78 -15.12 19.28
CA VAL A 125 17.63 -13.65 19.30
C VAL A 125 17.77 -13.10 17.88
N GLY A 126 18.69 -13.65 17.07
CA GLY A 126 18.86 -13.29 15.65
C GLY A 126 17.63 -13.60 14.81
N ALA A 127 16.96 -14.73 15.04
CA ALA A 127 15.74 -15.10 14.34
C ALA A 127 14.56 -14.17 14.70
N ALA A 128 14.39 -13.82 15.99
CA ALA A 128 13.36 -12.90 16.43
C ALA A 128 13.56 -11.49 15.83
N ILE A 129 14.80 -11.00 15.77
CA ILE A 129 15.14 -9.73 15.13
C ILE A 129 14.87 -9.80 13.62
N SER A 130 15.16 -10.90 12.95
CA SER A 130 14.86 -11.11 11.52
C SER A 130 13.37 -11.06 11.24
N GLY A 131 12.54 -11.76 12.04
CA GLY A 131 11.10 -11.77 11.90
C GLY A 131 10.47 -10.39 12.09
N ALA A 132 10.88 -9.67 13.14
CA ALA A 132 10.42 -8.30 13.37
C ALA A 132 10.85 -7.36 12.21
N THR A 133 12.07 -7.51 11.70
CA THR A 133 12.57 -6.71 10.57
C THR A 133 11.79 -7.01 9.29
N ALA A 134 11.49 -8.29 9.01
CA ALA A 134 10.70 -8.69 7.85
C ALA A 134 9.28 -8.10 7.91
N ALA A 135 8.63 -8.16 9.08
CA ALA A 135 7.31 -7.57 9.28
C ALA A 135 7.31 -6.05 9.02
N VAL A 136 8.27 -5.31 9.57
CA VAL A 136 8.42 -3.86 9.37
C VAL A 136 8.65 -3.51 7.90
N ILE A 137 9.46 -4.30 7.18
CA ILE A 137 9.71 -4.10 5.76
C ILE A 137 8.42 -4.28 4.96
N ILE A 138 7.67 -5.35 5.20
CA ILE A 138 6.40 -5.61 4.52
C ILE A 138 5.37 -4.51 4.81
N GLU A 139 5.27 -4.05 6.05
CA GLU A 139 4.43 -2.91 6.41
C GLU A 139 4.82 -1.64 5.65
N GLY A 140 6.11 -1.31 5.62
CA GLY A 140 6.62 -0.16 4.87
C GLY A 140 6.29 -0.23 3.38
N ILE A 141 6.43 -1.40 2.76
CA ILE A 141 6.05 -1.65 1.37
C ILE A 141 4.54 -1.44 1.18
N GLY A 142 3.73 -2.05 2.04
CA GLY A 142 2.28 -1.96 1.97
C GLY A 142 1.78 -0.52 2.10
N PHE A 143 2.24 0.23 3.09
CA PHE A 143 1.85 1.63 3.27
C PHE A 143 2.37 2.55 2.16
N ALA A 144 3.58 2.33 1.65
CA ALA A 144 4.07 3.08 0.50
C ALA A 144 3.21 2.84 -0.74
N TYR A 145 2.81 1.59 -1.00
CA TYR A 145 1.93 1.27 -2.12
C TYR A 145 0.50 1.78 -1.91
N LEU A 146 -0.03 1.73 -0.69
CA LEU A 146 -1.32 2.34 -0.35
C LEU A 146 -1.35 3.83 -0.70
N LYS A 147 -0.27 4.56 -0.42
CA LYS A 147 -0.14 5.98 -0.80
C LYS A 147 -0.18 6.19 -2.32
N VAL A 148 0.39 5.28 -3.10
CA VAL A 148 0.28 5.32 -4.56
C VAL A 148 -1.18 5.15 -4.98
N LEU A 149 -1.90 4.15 -4.45
CA LEU A 149 -3.30 3.91 -4.76
C LEU A 149 -4.19 5.10 -4.34
N GLU A 150 -3.95 5.70 -3.18
CA GLU A 150 -4.65 6.91 -2.72
C GLU A 150 -4.45 8.09 -3.69
N LYS A 151 -3.21 8.30 -4.19
CA LYS A 151 -2.89 9.35 -5.17
C LYS A 151 -3.55 9.10 -6.54
N CYS A 152 -3.74 7.84 -6.90
CA CYS A 152 -4.37 7.45 -8.18
C CYS A 152 -5.91 7.39 -8.10
N PHE A 153 -6.49 7.58 -6.91
CA PHE A 153 -7.93 7.59 -6.72
C PHE A 153 -8.53 8.92 -7.17
N ASN A 154 -9.55 8.85 -8.02
CA ASN A 154 -10.30 10.02 -8.45
C ASN A 154 -11.47 10.28 -7.49
N ASP A 155 -11.40 11.39 -6.75
CA ASP A 155 -12.41 11.77 -5.75
C ASP A 155 -13.76 12.23 -6.36
N GLU A 156 -13.83 12.40 -7.69
CA GLU A 156 -15.06 12.76 -8.40
C GLU A 156 -15.79 11.52 -8.92
N THR A 157 -15.05 10.56 -9.48
CA THR A 157 -15.62 9.35 -10.10
C THR A 157 -15.62 8.14 -9.16
N GLY A 158 -14.78 8.14 -8.14
CA GLY A 158 -14.58 7.00 -7.25
C GLY A 158 -13.79 5.85 -7.89
N GLU A 159 -13.11 6.11 -9.00
CA GLU A 159 -12.30 5.13 -9.73
C GLU A 159 -10.82 5.32 -9.47
N VAL A 160 -10.06 4.23 -9.55
CA VAL A 160 -8.60 4.25 -9.54
C VAL A 160 -8.09 4.02 -10.96
N LYS A 161 -7.32 4.96 -11.47
CA LYS A 161 -6.63 4.83 -12.76
C LYS A 161 -5.12 4.82 -12.51
N LEU A 162 -4.53 3.65 -12.62
CA LEU A 162 -3.09 3.51 -12.49
C LEU A 162 -2.40 4.06 -13.75
N PRO A 163 -1.37 4.91 -13.58
CA PRO A 163 -0.52 5.33 -14.69
C PRO A 163 0.39 4.18 -15.15
N ALA A 164 1.30 4.46 -16.07
CA ALA A 164 2.27 3.48 -16.54
C ALA A 164 3.16 2.96 -15.38
N VAL A 165 3.65 1.72 -15.49
CA VAL A 165 4.35 1.00 -14.42
C VAL A 165 5.59 1.73 -13.91
N ASP A 166 6.31 2.42 -14.78
CA ASP A 166 7.47 3.26 -14.44
C ASP A 166 7.11 4.45 -13.54
N VAL A 167 5.97 5.09 -13.81
CA VAL A 167 5.43 6.19 -12.99
C VAL A 167 5.01 5.66 -11.62
N ILE A 168 4.31 4.53 -11.58
CA ILE A 168 3.93 3.88 -10.31
C ILE A 168 5.16 3.53 -9.50
N THR A 169 6.17 2.95 -10.14
CA THR A 169 7.43 2.54 -9.49
C THR A 169 8.17 3.76 -8.93
N SER A 170 8.15 4.88 -9.63
CA SER A 170 8.74 6.14 -9.17
C SER A 170 8.01 6.72 -7.97
N LEU A 171 6.67 6.78 -8.01
CA LEU A 171 5.84 7.22 -6.90
C LEU A 171 6.00 6.31 -5.67
N PHE A 172 6.08 5.02 -5.89
CA PHE A 172 6.33 4.05 -4.82
C PHE A 172 7.69 4.27 -4.17
N LYS A 173 8.75 4.42 -4.98
CA LYS A 173 10.11 4.67 -4.49
C LYS A 173 10.17 5.93 -3.63
N GLU A 174 9.55 7.01 -4.07
CA GLU A 174 9.46 8.27 -3.31
C GLU A 174 8.83 8.04 -1.93
N ASN A 175 7.67 7.36 -1.87
CA ASN A 175 6.97 7.11 -0.62
C ASN A 175 7.69 6.09 0.26
N TYR A 176 8.31 5.07 -0.32
CA TYR A 176 9.02 4.02 0.41
C TYR A 176 10.33 4.50 1.04
N LEU A 177 11.05 5.40 0.38
CA LEU A 177 12.31 5.97 0.88
C LEU A 177 12.09 7.16 1.80
N ASN A 178 10.88 7.72 1.85
CA ASN A 178 10.58 8.82 2.74
C ASN A 178 10.61 8.36 4.20
N LEU A 179 11.53 8.94 4.97
CA LEU A 179 11.77 8.59 6.39
C LEU A 179 10.54 8.76 7.28
N ASP A 180 9.58 9.63 6.90
CA ASP A 180 8.34 9.81 7.66
C ASP A 180 7.41 8.59 7.59
N THR A 181 7.45 7.83 6.51
CA THR A 181 6.73 6.55 6.42
C THR A 181 7.36 5.51 7.33
N ILE A 182 8.69 5.52 7.48
CA ILE A 182 9.43 4.61 8.36
C ILE A 182 9.31 5.02 9.84
N LYS A 183 9.19 6.31 10.15
CA LYS A 183 9.01 6.81 11.51
C LYS A 183 7.64 6.49 12.08
N LYS A 184 6.57 6.55 11.27
CA LYS A 184 5.20 6.14 11.67
C LYS A 184 5.05 4.64 11.94
N LEU A 185 6.05 3.83 11.61
CA LEU A 185 6.13 2.42 11.95
C LEU A 185 6.79 2.18 13.30
N LYS A 186 7.29 3.23 13.97
CA LYS A 186 7.95 3.14 15.29
C LYS A 186 7.08 3.63 16.44
N ASP A 187 6.03 4.39 16.15
CA ASP A 187 5.00 4.86 17.09
C ASP A 187 3.74 3.97 16.99
#